data_8608803b5236fbf59b524be00715f983
#
_entry.id   8608803b5236fbf59b524be00715f983
#
_cell.length_a   1.000
_cell.length_b   1.000
_cell.length_c   1.000
_cell.angle_alpha   90.00
_cell.angle_beta   90.00
_cell.angle_gamma   90.00
#
_symmetry.space_group_name_H-M   'P 1'
#
loop_
_entity.id
_entity.type
_entity.pdbx_description
1 polymer ?
#
loop_
_entity_poly.entity_id
_entity_poly.type
_entity_poly.pdbx_seq_one_letter_code
_entity_poly.pdbx_strand_id
1 'polypeptide(L)'
;LKAAKYLQDAGYDMLNADNGTYDSWYWAHPPVYMPLNCNMAEVTRLKEVVEIPVVCAGRMQPDEASASISEGKLDAMGIGRQFLADPEYIVKLEQEKFSDILPCIACHNACLPIYHYEGVGCEIDEEDGKTQGHCALNPRTFCEQKYDFEKKAAVTKSIAVIGGGIAGMTVARIAAIRGHEVTI
;
A
#
# COMPACT_ATOMS: atom_id res chain seq x y z
N LEU A 1 -1.84 17.38 21.21
CA LEU A 1 -0.65 18.22 21.36
C LEU A 1 0.05 18.00 22.72
N LYS A 2 -0.65 18.10 23.88
CA LYS A 2 -0.02 17.87 25.20
C LYS A 2 0.57 16.45 25.32
N ALA A 3 -0.14 15.43 24.86
CA ALA A 3 0.34 14.05 24.91
C ALA A 3 1.63 13.86 24.09
N ALA A 4 1.74 14.47 22.91
CA ALA A 4 2.94 14.42 22.08
C ALA A 4 4.17 14.98 22.81
N LYS A 5 3.99 16.09 23.53
CA LYS A 5 5.07 16.66 24.33
C LYS A 5 5.48 15.76 25.50
N TYR A 6 4.52 15.14 26.19
CA TYR A 6 4.83 14.14 27.22
C TYR A 6 5.59 12.93 26.68
N LEU A 7 5.25 12.46 25.47
CA LEU A 7 5.96 11.35 24.82
C LEU A 7 7.39 11.75 24.50
N GLN A 8 7.62 12.93 23.92
CA GLN A 8 8.96 13.46 23.71
C GLN A 8 9.75 13.57 25.02
N ASP A 9 9.17 14.18 26.07
CA ASP A 9 9.81 14.37 27.37
C ASP A 9 10.11 13.01 28.06
N ALA A 10 9.33 11.97 27.73
CA ALA A 10 9.56 10.59 28.19
C ALA A 10 10.65 9.85 27.40
N GLY A 11 11.23 10.47 26.36
CA GLY A 11 12.35 9.91 25.60
C GLY A 11 11.99 9.15 24.34
N TYR A 12 10.85 9.43 23.74
CA TYR A 12 10.53 8.93 22.41
C TYR A 12 11.35 9.69 21.36
N ASP A 13 11.91 8.95 20.39
CA ASP A 13 12.78 9.50 19.35
C ASP A 13 12.02 9.98 18.10
N MET A 14 10.79 9.55 17.90
CA MET A 14 9.97 9.86 16.74
C MET A 14 8.48 9.64 17.06
N LEU A 15 7.60 10.38 16.40
CA LEU A 15 6.16 10.16 16.42
C LEU A 15 5.67 9.76 15.04
N ASN A 16 5.03 8.62 14.93
CA ASN A 16 4.21 8.27 13.76
C ASN A 16 2.78 8.73 14.05
N ALA A 17 2.31 9.72 13.32
CA ALA A 17 1.08 10.43 13.62
C ALA A 17 0.03 10.25 12.52
N ASP A 18 -1.13 9.80 12.93
CA ASP A 18 -2.34 9.74 12.13
C ASP A 18 -3.56 10.06 13.00
N ASN A 19 -4.73 10.03 12.42
CA ASN A 19 -6.00 10.21 13.13
C ASN A 19 -6.79 8.90 13.18
N GLY A 20 -7.82 8.91 14.01
CA GLY A 20 -8.81 7.85 14.06
C GLY A 20 -8.71 6.95 15.28
N THR A 21 -9.81 6.26 15.47
CA THR A 21 -10.01 5.23 16.50
C THR A 21 -10.84 4.11 15.88
N TYR A 22 -11.17 3.07 16.64
CA TYR A 22 -12.08 2.02 16.17
C TYR A 22 -13.47 2.58 15.79
N ASP A 23 -13.94 3.63 16.46
CA ASP A 23 -15.22 4.28 16.14
C ASP A 23 -15.16 5.21 14.94
N SER A 24 -13.96 5.65 14.57
CA SER A 24 -13.70 6.55 13.43
C SER A 24 -12.61 5.96 12.52
N TRP A 25 -12.79 4.70 12.19
CA TRP A 25 -11.84 3.86 11.42
C TRP A 25 -11.45 4.47 10.07
N TYR A 26 -12.35 5.21 9.44
CA TYR A 26 -12.13 5.90 8.18
C TYR A 26 -11.07 7.02 8.25
N TRP A 27 -10.68 7.47 9.44
CA TRP A 27 -9.52 8.34 9.62
C TRP A 27 -8.21 7.56 9.74
N ALA A 28 -8.22 6.45 10.48
CA ALA A 28 -7.03 5.60 10.65
C ALA A 28 -6.65 4.89 9.34
N HIS A 29 -7.65 4.47 8.57
CA HIS A 29 -7.49 3.82 7.27
C HIS A 29 -8.32 4.51 6.20
N PRO A 30 -7.91 5.70 5.73
CA PRO A 30 -8.77 6.53 4.89
C PRO A 30 -9.15 5.82 3.59
N PRO A 31 -10.46 5.58 3.33
CA PRO A 31 -10.96 5.00 2.09
C PRO A 31 -10.99 6.03 0.96
N VAL A 32 -11.45 5.59 -0.23
CA VAL A 32 -11.45 6.41 -1.45
C VAL A 32 -12.22 7.72 -1.33
N TYR A 33 -13.26 7.77 -0.52
CA TYR A 33 -14.07 8.98 -0.31
C TYR A 33 -13.48 9.99 0.70
N MET A 34 -12.40 9.62 1.42
CA MET A 34 -11.66 10.56 2.25
C MET A 34 -10.70 11.37 1.38
N PRO A 35 -10.42 12.64 1.74
CA PRO A 35 -9.48 13.45 0.97
C PRO A 35 -8.06 12.86 0.99
N LEU A 36 -7.27 13.20 -0.03
CA LEU A 36 -5.83 12.95 -0.02
C LEU A 36 -5.19 13.78 1.10
N ASN A 37 -4.09 13.28 1.68
CA ASN A 37 -3.34 13.96 2.73
C ASN A 37 -4.21 14.33 3.96
N CYS A 38 -5.22 13.50 4.27
CA CYS A 38 -6.30 13.85 5.19
C CYS A 38 -5.85 14.13 6.63
N ASN A 39 -4.66 13.69 7.03
CA ASN A 39 -4.13 13.88 8.39
C ASN A 39 -3.10 15.03 8.49
N MET A 40 -2.81 15.71 7.38
CA MET A 40 -1.77 16.74 7.32
C MET A 40 -2.01 17.92 8.28
N ALA A 41 -3.24 18.38 8.41
CA ALA A 41 -3.54 19.55 9.23
C ALA A 41 -3.20 19.32 10.71
N GLU A 42 -3.57 18.15 11.23
CA GLU A 42 -3.30 17.77 12.63
C GLU A 42 -1.83 17.48 12.86
N VAL A 43 -1.19 16.80 11.90
CA VAL A 43 0.26 16.46 12.01
C VAL A 43 1.12 17.71 11.94
N THR A 44 0.81 18.67 11.08
CA THR A 44 1.51 19.98 11.05
C THR A 44 1.44 20.69 12.41
N ARG A 45 0.24 20.74 13.01
CA ARG A 45 0.08 21.32 14.34
C ARG A 45 0.80 20.55 15.45
N LEU A 46 0.97 19.24 15.29
CA LEU A 46 1.72 18.39 16.20
C LEU A 46 3.21 18.70 16.06
N LYS A 47 3.73 18.84 14.84
CA LYS A 47 5.12 19.19 14.55
C LYS A 47 5.51 20.56 15.15
N GLU A 48 4.60 21.52 15.24
CA GLU A 48 4.84 22.83 15.86
C GLU A 48 5.17 22.75 17.37
N VAL A 49 4.84 21.66 18.06
CA VAL A 49 4.97 21.54 19.52
C VAL A 49 5.99 20.50 19.96
N VAL A 50 6.59 19.75 19.04
CA VAL A 50 7.65 18.76 19.32
C VAL A 50 8.89 19.06 18.48
N GLU A 51 10.06 18.67 19.00
CA GLU A 51 11.35 18.81 18.32
C GLU A 51 11.77 17.51 17.62
N ILE A 52 11.23 16.36 18.08
CA ILE A 52 11.51 15.06 17.50
C ILE A 52 10.83 14.89 16.12
N PRO A 53 11.35 14.01 15.27
CA PRO A 53 10.75 13.73 13.96
C PRO A 53 9.29 13.29 14.04
N VAL A 54 8.49 13.79 13.09
CA VAL A 54 7.08 13.44 12.96
C VAL A 54 6.81 12.86 11.56
N VAL A 55 6.27 11.66 11.53
CA VAL A 55 5.84 10.97 10.32
C VAL A 55 4.33 11.16 10.16
N CYS A 56 3.87 11.52 8.96
CA CYS A 56 2.45 11.63 8.63
C CYS A 56 2.01 10.48 7.75
N ALA A 57 0.93 9.78 8.12
CA ALA A 57 0.23 8.81 7.29
C ALA A 57 -1.20 9.27 7.00
N GLY A 58 -1.86 8.70 5.98
CA GLY A 58 -3.25 9.00 5.63
C GLY A 58 -3.43 9.48 4.19
N ARG A 59 -3.37 8.56 3.22
CA ARG A 59 -3.47 8.83 1.78
C ARG A 59 -2.49 9.91 1.29
N MET A 60 -1.31 9.94 1.88
CA MET A 60 -0.26 10.88 1.52
C MET A 60 0.16 10.72 0.05
N GLN A 61 0.38 11.85 -0.60
CA GLN A 61 0.92 11.92 -1.97
C GLN A 61 2.38 12.36 -1.90
N PRO A 62 3.28 11.78 -2.72
CA PRO A 62 4.72 12.06 -2.64
C PRO A 62 5.07 13.54 -2.85
N ASP A 63 4.44 14.17 -3.82
CA ASP A 63 4.72 15.59 -4.15
C ASP A 63 4.34 16.51 -2.99
N GLU A 64 3.16 16.31 -2.41
CA GLU A 64 2.69 17.07 -1.24
C GLU A 64 3.55 16.78 -0.01
N ALA A 65 3.94 15.51 0.20
CA ALA A 65 4.84 15.14 1.28
C ALA A 65 6.21 15.80 1.14
N SER A 66 6.79 15.79 -0.05
CA SER A 66 8.08 16.42 -0.35
C SER A 66 8.05 17.93 -0.10
N ALA A 67 6.99 18.62 -0.56
CA ALA A 67 6.78 20.02 -0.31
C ALA A 67 6.66 20.31 1.20
N SER A 68 5.85 19.53 1.91
CA SER A 68 5.61 19.68 3.34
C SER A 68 6.85 19.41 4.20
N ILE A 69 7.69 18.46 3.80
CA ILE A 69 8.99 18.21 4.45
C ILE A 69 9.91 19.42 4.24
N SER A 70 9.98 19.94 3.03
CA SER A 70 10.81 21.11 2.70
C SER A 70 10.37 22.36 3.47
N GLU A 71 9.11 22.47 3.81
CA GLU A 71 8.52 23.55 4.61
C GLU A 71 8.62 23.30 6.14
N GLY A 72 9.13 22.16 6.57
CA GLY A 72 9.24 21.79 7.99
C GLY A 72 7.92 21.43 8.66
N LYS A 73 6.88 21.09 7.91
CA LYS A 73 5.55 20.71 8.41
C LYS A 73 5.49 19.27 8.92
N LEU A 74 6.37 18.42 8.43
CA LEU A 74 6.59 17.03 8.83
C LEU A 74 8.01 16.60 8.45
N ASP A 75 8.46 15.45 8.91
CA ASP A 75 9.81 14.95 8.64
C ASP A 75 9.82 13.76 7.69
N ALA A 76 8.73 13.00 7.63
CA ALA A 76 8.61 11.85 6.71
C ALA A 76 7.16 11.51 6.39
N MET A 77 6.97 10.84 5.25
CA MET A 77 5.70 10.28 4.83
C MET A 77 5.57 8.82 5.25
N GLY A 78 4.48 8.48 5.94
CA GLY A 78 4.10 7.11 6.26
C GLY A 78 3.33 6.46 5.11
N ILE A 79 3.78 5.27 4.69
CA ILE A 79 3.20 4.52 3.58
C ILE A 79 2.80 3.12 4.06
N GLY A 80 1.56 2.73 3.89
CA GLY A 80 1.07 1.38 4.21
C GLY A 80 0.52 0.67 2.97
N ARG A 81 -0.75 0.85 2.68
CA ARG A 81 -1.48 0.13 1.61
C ARG A 81 -0.88 0.27 0.21
N GLN A 82 -0.16 1.35 -0.06
CA GLN A 82 0.54 1.51 -1.34
C GLN A 82 1.61 0.42 -1.54
N PHE A 83 2.30 0.00 -0.49
CA PHE A 83 3.24 -1.13 -0.58
C PHE A 83 2.56 -2.48 -0.78
N LEU A 84 1.30 -2.63 -0.34
CA LEU A 84 0.52 -3.82 -0.65
C LEU A 84 0.14 -3.88 -2.13
N ALA A 85 -0.19 -2.73 -2.72
CA ALA A 85 -0.49 -2.62 -4.14
C ALA A 85 0.78 -2.76 -5.00
N ASP A 86 1.87 -2.12 -4.60
CA ASP A 86 3.14 -2.09 -5.32
C ASP A 86 4.33 -2.14 -4.36
N PRO A 87 4.92 -3.32 -4.12
CA PRO A 87 6.09 -3.45 -3.25
C PRO A 87 7.32 -2.67 -3.75
N GLU A 88 7.42 -2.41 -5.05
CA GLU A 88 8.53 -1.68 -5.67
C GLU A 88 8.29 -0.16 -5.74
N TYR A 89 7.27 0.33 -5.07
CA TYR A 89 6.83 1.73 -5.15
C TYR A 89 7.98 2.73 -4.99
N ILE A 90 8.81 2.62 -3.95
CA ILE A 90 9.92 3.54 -3.71
C ILE A 90 10.99 3.42 -4.80
N VAL A 91 11.34 2.21 -5.21
CA VAL A 91 12.32 1.98 -6.29
C VAL A 91 11.85 2.62 -7.59
N LYS A 92 10.56 2.53 -7.90
CA LYS A 92 9.97 3.17 -9.08
C LYS A 92 9.96 4.69 -8.98
N LEU A 93 9.70 5.25 -7.79
CA LEU A 93 9.82 6.69 -7.56
C LEU A 93 11.25 7.17 -7.76
N GLU A 94 12.24 6.49 -7.17
CA GLU A 94 13.67 6.83 -7.31
C GLU A 94 14.16 6.76 -8.76
N GLN A 95 13.58 5.86 -9.56
CA GLN A 95 13.89 5.68 -10.97
C GLN A 95 13.03 6.55 -11.92
N GLU A 96 12.17 7.41 -11.39
CA GLU A 96 11.20 8.23 -12.15
C GLU A 96 10.26 7.42 -13.05
N LYS A 97 10.01 6.14 -12.70
CA LYS A 97 9.13 5.23 -13.44
C LYS A 97 7.66 5.35 -12.97
N PHE A 98 7.15 6.56 -12.97
CA PHE A 98 5.81 6.86 -12.44
C PHE A 98 4.69 6.10 -13.14
N SER A 99 4.81 5.87 -14.46
CA SER A 99 3.83 5.09 -15.24
C SER A 99 3.76 3.61 -14.86
N ASP A 100 4.80 3.08 -14.23
CA ASP A 100 4.90 1.68 -13.85
C ASP A 100 4.38 1.42 -12.43
N ILE A 101 4.07 2.49 -11.69
CA ILE A 101 3.52 2.38 -10.33
C ILE A 101 2.08 1.88 -10.40
N LEU A 102 1.79 0.82 -9.64
CA LEU A 102 0.44 0.34 -9.40
C LEU A 102 -0.16 1.10 -8.21
N PRO A 103 -1.01 2.10 -8.42
CA PRO A 103 -1.46 2.96 -7.33
C PRO A 103 -2.52 2.29 -6.46
N CYS A 104 -2.40 2.40 -5.16
CA CYS A 104 -3.46 1.98 -4.24
C CYS A 104 -4.71 2.85 -4.44
N ILE A 105 -5.84 2.22 -4.81
CA ILE A 105 -7.12 2.90 -5.03
C ILE A 105 -7.94 3.10 -3.75
N ALA A 106 -7.38 2.78 -2.60
CA ALA A 106 -8.02 2.91 -1.28
C ALA A 106 -9.42 2.24 -1.19
N CYS A 107 -9.60 1.10 -1.87
CA CYS A 107 -10.87 0.37 -1.96
C CYS A 107 -11.22 -0.41 -0.68
N HIS A 108 -10.26 -0.71 0.17
CA HIS A 108 -10.42 -1.53 1.39
C HIS A 108 -11.03 -2.91 1.13
N ASN A 109 -10.82 -3.48 -0.06
CA ASN A 109 -11.49 -4.74 -0.42
C ASN A 109 -11.10 -5.90 0.50
N ALA A 110 -9.81 -6.18 0.68
CA ALA A 110 -9.35 -7.25 1.58
C ALA A 110 -7.94 -7.05 2.14
N CYS A 111 -7.39 -5.82 2.08
CA CYS A 111 -6.06 -5.53 2.61
C CYS A 111 -5.97 -5.57 4.15
N LEU A 112 -7.11 -5.60 4.85
CA LEU A 112 -7.23 -5.73 6.28
C LEU A 112 -8.24 -6.84 6.61
N PRO A 113 -7.83 -8.12 6.54
CA PRO A 113 -8.74 -9.28 6.58
C PRO A 113 -9.55 -9.38 7.86
N ILE A 114 -9.02 -8.91 8.97
CA ILE A 114 -9.71 -8.99 10.29
C ILE A 114 -11.02 -8.18 10.38
N TYR A 115 -11.26 -7.29 9.41
CA TYR A 115 -12.44 -6.42 9.38
C TYR A 115 -13.41 -6.76 8.25
N HIS A 116 -13.14 -7.82 7.49
CA HIS A 116 -14.04 -8.26 6.43
C HIS A 116 -15.11 -9.20 6.99
N TYR A 117 -16.34 -8.91 6.63
CA TYR A 117 -17.46 -9.81 6.90
C TYR A 117 -17.24 -11.12 6.14
N GLU A 118 -17.63 -12.23 6.77
CA GLU A 118 -17.58 -13.56 6.16
C GLU A 118 -18.14 -13.52 4.73
N GLY A 119 -17.35 -14.00 3.79
CA GLY A 119 -17.75 -14.15 2.38
C GLY A 119 -17.36 -13.02 1.42
N VAL A 120 -16.69 -11.97 1.87
CA VAL A 120 -16.25 -10.89 0.96
C VAL A 120 -14.73 -10.89 0.78
N GLY A 121 -14.28 -11.55 -0.28
CA GLY A 121 -12.96 -11.31 -0.85
C GLY A 121 -11.74 -11.79 -0.04
N CYS A 122 -11.94 -12.60 0.97
CA CYS A 122 -10.84 -13.22 1.71
C CYS A 122 -10.73 -14.69 1.34
N GLU A 123 -9.58 -15.08 0.84
CA GLU A 123 -9.27 -16.51 0.71
C GLU A 123 -9.02 -17.07 2.12
N ILE A 124 -9.59 -18.22 2.41
CA ILE A 124 -9.27 -19.00 3.61
C ILE A 124 -8.05 -19.82 3.23
N ASP A 125 -6.98 -19.72 4.00
CA ASP A 125 -5.84 -20.61 3.85
C ASP A 125 -6.30 -22.03 4.21
N GLU A 126 -6.19 -22.94 3.22
CA GLU A 126 -6.63 -24.33 3.40
C GLU A 126 -5.79 -25.08 4.43
N GLU A 127 -4.57 -24.62 4.69
CA GLU A 127 -3.62 -25.29 5.60
C GLU A 127 -3.84 -24.91 7.06
N ASP A 128 -4.17 -23.65 7.37
CA ASP A 128 -4.33 -23.18 8.75
C ASP A 128 -5.73 -22.62 9.08
N GLY A 129 -6.62 -22.57 8.11
CA GLY A 129 -8.01 -22.10 8.27
C GLY A 129 -8.12 -20.60 8.56
N LYS A 130 -7.03 -19.82 8.39
CA LYS A 130 -7.03 -18.39 8.65
C LYS A 130 -7.39 -17.61 7.42
N THR A 131 -8.04 -16.49 7.63
CA THR A 131 -8.39 -15.55 6.58
C THR A 131 -7.13 -14.80 6.16
N GLN A 132 -6.74 -14.94 4.90
CA GLN A 132 -5.61 -14.22 4.33
C GLN A 132 -6.07 -12.92 3.68
N GLY A 133 -5.38 -11.81 4.01
CA GLY A 133 -5.59 -10.55 3.30
C GLY A 133 -5.10 -10.61 1.86
N HIS A 134 -5.66 -9.76 1.01
CA HIS A 134 -5.15 -9.58 -0.35
C HIS A 134 -5.38 -8.14 -0.85
N CYS A 135 -4.76 -7.78 -1.94
CA CYS A 135 -5.00 -6.52 -2.63
C CYS A 135 -5.80 -6.76 -3.90
N ALA A 136 -6.85 -5.95 -4.14
CA ALA A 136 -7.66 -6.03 -5.36
C ALA A 136 -6.85 -5.79 -6.64
N LEU A 137 -5.70 -5.10 -6.54
CA LEU A 137 -4.84 -4.75 -7.67
C LEU A 137 -3.61 -5.65 -7.78
N ASN A 138 -3.11 -6.16 -6.65
CA ASN A 138 -1.92 -7.00 -6.59
C ASN A 138 -2.26 -8.39 -6.04
N PRO A 139 -2.45 -9.37 -6.90
CA PRO A 139 -2.82 -10.73 -6.49
C PRO A 139 -1.70 -11.47 -5.73
N ARG A 140 -0.48 -10.90 -5.69
CA ARG A 140 0.65 -11.48 -4.95
C ARG A 140 0.67 -11.08 -3.48
N THR A 141 -0.07 -10.04 -3.09
CA THR A 141 -0.06 -9.51 -1.71
C THR A 141 -0.28 -10.64 -0.71
N PHE A 142 0.66 -10.78 0.23
CA PHE A 142 0.77 -11.84 1.24
C PHE A 142 1.03 -13.26 0.69
N CYS A 143 1.20 -13.41 -0.63
CA CYS A 143 1.47 -14.68 -1.31
C CYS A 143 2.72 -14.62 -2.20
N GLU A 144 3.63 -13.69 -1.95
CA GLU A 144 4.78 -13.41 -2.82
C GLU A 144 5.68 -14.63 -2.98
N GLN A 145 5.86 -15.43 -1.93
CA GLN A 145 6.64 -16.66 -1.99
C GLN A 145 5.98 -17.75 -2.84
N LYS A 146 4.64 -17.83 -2.81
CA LYS A 146 3.86 -18.80 -3.60
C LYS A 146 3.81 -18.39 -5.06
N TYR A 147 3.66 -17.10 -5.34
CA TYR A 147 3.47 -16.55 -6.69
C TYR A 147 4.68 -15.71 -7.14
N ASP A 148 5.81 -16.37 -7.30
CA ASP A 148 7.00 -15.75 -7.91
C ASP A 148 6.81 -15.67 -9.43
N PHE A 149 6.32 -14.53 -9.91
CA PHE A 149 6.05 -14.31 -11.34
C PHE A 149 7.33 -14.17 -12.17
N GLU A 150 8.46 -13.81 -11.55
CA GLU A 150 9.73 -13.61 -12.25
C GLU A 150 10.49 -14.91 -12.45
N LYS A 151 10.13 -15.94 -11.69
CA LYS A 151 10.76 -17.26 -11.83
C LYS A 151 10.49 -17.81 -13.23
N LYS A 152 11.58 -17.96 -13.99
CA LYS A 152 11.52 -18.51 -15.35
C LYS A 152 11.02 -19.95 -15.35
N ALA A 153 10.24 -20.29 -16.35
CA ALA A 153 9.79 -21.67 -16.55
C ALA A 153 10.98 -22.57 -16.95
N ALA A 154 11.00 -23.77 -16.43
CA ALA A 154 12.03 -24.76 -16.78
C ALA A 154 11.94 -25.18 -18.28
N VAL A 155 10.76 -25.09 -18.86
CA VAL A 155 10.50 -25.42 -20.27
C VAL A 155 9.64 -24.30 -20.87
N THR A 156 10.12 -23.71 -21.95
CA THR A 156 9.36 -22.75 -22.77
C THR A 156 8.21 -23.50 -23.48
N LYS A 157 7.03 -22.91 -23.45
CA LYS A 157 5.83 -23.39 -24.13
C LYS A 157 5.25 -22.30 -25.02
N SER A 158 4.59 -22.69 -26.10
CA SER A 158 3.73 -21.80 -26.87
C SER A 158 2.34 -21.79 -26.22
N ILE A 159 1.85 -20.62 -25.83
CA ILE A 159 0.60 -20.42 -25.11
C ILE A 159 -0.31 -19.52 -25.93
N ALA A 160 -1.52 -20.01 -26.25
CA ALA A 160 -2.56 -19.19 -26.84
C ALA A 160 -3.53 -18.72 -25.74
N VAL A 161 -3.72 -17.40 -25.65
CA VAL A 161 -4.68 -16.79 -24.73
C VAL A 161 -5.89 -16.32 -25.53
N ILE A 162 -7.05 -16.91 -25.27
CA ILE A 162 -8.29 -16.55 -25.97
C ILE A 162 -9.02 -15.47 -25.18
N GLY A 163 -8.98 -14.24 -25.69
CA GLY A 163 -9.61 -13.07 -25.11
C GLY A 163 -8.62 -12.07 -24.51
N GLY A 164 -8.60 -10.86 -25.07
CA GLY A 164 -7.74 -9.73 -24.68
C GLY A 164 -8.30 -8.86 -23.56
N GLY A 165 -9.18 -9.35 -22.69
CA GLY A 165 -9.65 -8.66 -21.50
C GLY A 165 -8.57 -8.64 -20.40
N ILE A 166 -8.87 -7.99 -19.25
CA ILE A 166 -7.91 -7.81 -18.13
C ILE A 166 -7.28 -9.14 -17.70
N ALA A 167 -8.08 -10.20 -17.54
CA ALA A 167 -7.59 -11.52 -17.16
C ALA A 167 -6.64 -12.11 -18.21
N GLY A 168 -7.05 -12.09 -19.49
CA GLY A 168 -6.23 -12.62 -20.58
C GLY A 168 -4.93 -11.87 -20.77
N MET A 169 -4.95 -10.55 -20.72
CA MET A 169 -3.73 -9.71 -20.78
C MET A 169 -2.81 -9.97 -19.60
N THR A 170 -3.35 -10.17 -18.39
CA THR A 170 -2.55 -10.50 -17.19
C THR A 170 -1.90 -11.87 -17.35
N VAL A 171 -2.63 -12.88 -17.78
CA VAL A 171 -2.09 -14.23 -18.06
C VAL A 171 -0.99 -14.17 -19.11
N ALA A 172 -1.24 -13.46 -20.21
CA ALA A 172 -0.26 -13.31 -21.31
C ALA A 172 1.03 -12.62 -20.81
N ARG A 173 0.89 -11.53 -20.06
CA ARG A 173 2.02 -10.81 -19.46
C ARG A 173 2.84 -11.72 -18.55
N ILE A 174 2.21 -12.41 -17.62
CA ILE A 174 2.92 -13.30 -16.68
C ILE A 174 3.59 -14.46 -17.40
N ALA A 175 2.90 -15.08 -18.36
CA ALA A 175 3.46 -16.17 -19.16
C ALA A 175 4.71 -15.69 -19.94
N ALA A 176 4.67 -14.51 -20.54
CA ALA A 176 5.81 -13.92 -21.26
C ALA A 176 6.96 -13.59 -20.31
N ILE A 177 6.69 -13.01 -19.12
CA ILE A 177 7.70 -12.76 -18.08
C ILE A 177 8.37 -14.08 -17.69
N ARG A 178 7.63 -15.18 -17.58
CA ARG A 178 8.17 -16.51 -17.25
C ARG A 178 8.91 -17.19 -18.40
N GLY A 179 8.95 -16.58 -19.59
CA GLY A 179 9.75 -17.05 -20.74
C GLY A 179 8.98 -17.95 -21.70
N HIS A 180 7.65 -17.91 -21.69
CA HIS A 180 6.81 -18.59 -22.67
C HIS A 180 6.62 -17.73 -23.93
N GLU A 181 6.34 -18.39 -25.06
CA GLU A 181 5.87 -17.74 -26.28
C GLU A 181 4.36 -17.57 -26.19
N VAL A 182 3.87 -16.32 -26.28
CA VAL A 182 2.45 -16.03 -26.04
C VAL A 182 1.82 -15.34 -27.23
N THR A 183 0.64 -15.83 -27.60
CA THR A 183 -0.25 -15.21 -28.59
C THR A 183 -1.60 -14.93 -27.92
N ILE A 184 -2.16 -13.72 -28.10
CA ILE A 184 -3.48 -13.33 -27.61
C ILE A 184 -4.46 -13.30 -28.76
#